data_ac95d50d5a72ed07e5a5c7785f643d0e
#
_entry.id   ac95d50d5a72ed07e5a5c7785f643d0e
#
_cell.length_a   1.000
_cell.length_b   1.000
_cell.length_c   1.000
_cell.angle_alpha   90.00
_cell.angle_beta   90.00
_cell.angle_gamma   90.00
#
_symmetry.space_group_name_H-M   'P 1'
#
loop_
_entity.id
_entity.type
_entity.pdbx_description
1 polymer ?
#
loop_
_entity_poly.entity_id
_entity_poly.type
_entity_poly.pdbx_seq_one_letter_code
_entity_poly.pdbx_strand_id
1 'polypeptide(L)'
;MVLETRAGVTRRGLTLGSGNDVVVTTRSRMAKQKLTMIEPTSGTPTEIEVDWEDTLAAQPDLVRRHPYAYLMRPSFADVARRLTYSGIEAKQLRKPVTLEVESYQVLDRRAGATFVESHIRNTVTTEVELKKMIFPAGTFVFPMAQTGANFLAVALEPESPSSFVSAGFLPVDKKGTHPSIGAPSEVPIYRLMEPLFLDVAPVDAR
;
A
#
# COMPACT_ATOMS: atom_id res chain seq x y z
N MET A 1 -27.18 8.18 7.45
CA MET A 1 -26.28 6.99 7.38
C MET A 1 -24.99 7.25 6.62
N VAL A 2 -24.98 7.84 5.43
CA VAL A 2 -23.75 8.13 4.64
C VAL A 2 -22.83 9.16 5.31
N LEU A 3 -23.38 10.17 5.97
CA LEU A 3 -22.61 11.23 6.65
C LEU A 3 -21.88 10.73 7.91
N GLU A 4 -22.47 9.83 8.65
CA GLU A 4 -21.83 9.24 9.84
C GLU A 4 -20.66 8.32 9.47
N THR A 5 -20.77 7.57 8.38
CA THR A 5 -19.69 6.71 7.87
C THR A 5 -18.49 7.57 7.40
N ARG A 6 -18.76 8.66 6.68
CA ARG A 6 -17.72 9.63 6.29
C ARG A 6 -17.04 10.28 7.49
N ALA A 7 -17.81 10.73 8.47
CA ALA A 7 -17.26 11.32 9.68
C ALA A 7 -16.42 10.31 10.50
N GLY A 8 -16.86 9.06 10.55
CA GLY A 8 -16.13 7.98 11.22
C GLY A 8 -14.78 7.67 10.57
N VAL A 9 -14.73 7.56 9.25
CA VAL A 9 -13.47 7.32 8.50
C VAL A 9 -12.54 8.51 8.61
N THR A 10 -13.05 9.73 8.43
CA THR A 10 -12.26 10.95 8.57
C THR A 10 -11.70 11.10 9.99
N ARG A 11 -12.51 10.79 11.01
CA ARG A 11 -12.07 10.83 12.41
C ARG A 11 -10.98 9.80 12.69
N ARG A 12 -11.06 8.58 12.16
CA ARG A 12 -10.02 7.56 12.28
C ARG A 12 -8.72 7.99 11.60
N GLY A 13 -8.79 8.57 10.42
CA GLY A 13 -7.62 9.11 9.72
C GLY A 13 -6.96 10.28 10.45
N LEU A 14 -7.69 11.02 11.27
CA LEU A 14 -7.18 12.12 12.10
C LEU A 14 -6.60 11.65 13.44
N THR A 15 -7.02 10.49 13.95
CA THR A 15 -6.60 9.96 15.25
C THR A 15 -5.35 9.09 15.07
N LEU A 16 -4.20 9.71 14.99
CA LEU A 16 -2.91 9.02 14.98
C LEU A 16 -2.70 8.27 16.30
N GLY A 17 -2.34 7.00 16.22
CA GLY A 17 -1.96 6.19 17.37
C GLY A 17 -3.09 5.47 18.11
N SER A 18 -4.31 5.49 17.63
CA SER A 18 -5.44 4.76 18.24
C SER A 18 -5.63 3.33 17.71
N GLY A 19 -4.56 2.57 17.55
CA GLY A 19 -4.63 1.16 17.17
C GLY A 19 -5.04 0.87 15.72
N ASN A 20 -5.01 1.87 14.84
CA ASN A 20 -5.32 1.74 13.43
C ASN A 20 -4.04 1.62 12.59
N ASP A 21 -3.30 0.54 12.79
CA ASP A 21 -2.19 0.22 11.93
C ASP A 21 -2.68 -0.23 10.55
N VAL A 22 -1.86 0.01 9.53
CA VAL A 22 -2.08 -0.47 8.18
C VAL A 22 -1.61 -1.92 8.10
N VAL A 23 -2.53 -2.84 7.82
CA VAL A 23 -2.17 -4.22 7.48
C VAL A 23 -1.74 -4.22 6.00
N VAL A 24 -0.45 -4.38 5.77
CA VAL A 24 0.14 -4.33 4.42
C VAL A 24 0.02 -5.68 3.73
N THR A 25 0.36 -6.76 4.43
CA THR A 25 0.19 -8.13 3.96
C THR A 25 -0.54 -9.00 4.98
N THR A 26 -1.20 -10.01 4.47
CA THR A 26 -1.86 -11.03 5.27
C THR A 26 -1.38 -12.41 4.86
N ARG A 27 -1.51 -13.37 5.76
CA ARG A 27 -1.29 -14.79 5.50
C ARG A 27 -2.57 -15.57 5.77
N SER A 28 -2.84 -16.55 4.97
CA SER A 28 -3.95 -17.48 5.17
C SER A 28 -3.72 -18.34 6.42
N ARG A 29 -4.79 -18.75 7.04
CA ARG A 29 -4.74 -19.72 8.15
C ARG A 29 -4.88 -21.12 7.59
N MET A 30 -3.89 -21.97 7.84
CA MET A 30 -4.04 -23.41 7.61
C MET A 30 -4.77 -24.02 8.81
N ALA A 31 -5.83 -24.77 8.56
CA ALA A 31 -6.59 -25.48 9.57
C ALA A 31 -6.97 -26.87 9.04
N LYS A 32 -7.07 -27.84 9.94
CA LYS A 32 -7.66 -29.14 9.60
C LYS A 32 -9.16 -29.03 9.65
N GLN A 33 -9.81 -29.43 8.55
CA GLN A 33 -11.26 -29.41 8.44
C GLN A 33 -11.78 -30.78 8.03
N LYS A 34 -12.84 -31.21 8.68
CA LYS A 34 -13.56 -32.44 8.29
C LYS A 34 -14.61 -32.10 7.25
N LEU A 35 -14.54 -32.76 6.13
CA LEU A 35 -15.50 -32.65 5.04
C LEU A 35 -16.22 -33.99 4.87
N THR A 36 -17.56 -33.96 4.75
CA THR A 36 -18.32 -35.12 4.35
C THR A 36 -18.38 -35.20 2.84
N MET A 37 -17.79 -36.23 2.28
CA MET A 37 -17.79 -36.49 0.84
C MET A 37 -18.52 -37.79 0.52
N ILE A 38 -19.06 -37.90 -0.68
CA ILE A 38 -19.65 -39.14 -1.18
C ILE A 38 -18.57 -39.97 -1.84
N GLU A 39 -18.34 -41.17 -1.33
CA GLU A 39 -17.39 -42.09 -1.95
C GLU A 39 -17.95 -42.55 -3.34
N PRO A 40 -17.22 -42.36 -4.43
CA PRO A 40 -17.76 -42.62 -5.77
C PRO A 40 -18.13 -44.08 -6.02
N THR A 41 -17.45 -45.02 -5.35
CA THR A 41 -17.63 -46.47 -5.58
C THR A 41 -18.84 -47.03 -4.83
N SER A 42 -19.06 -46.59 -3.58
CA SER A 42 -20.09 -47.12 -2.70
C SER A 42 -21.32 -46.20 -2.59
N GLY A 43 -21.20 -44.92 -2.98
CA GLY A 43 -22.25 -43.90 -2.78
C GLY A 43 -22.48 -43.54 -1.32
N THR A 44 -21.62 -43.97 -0.39
CA THR A 44 -21.77 -43.69 1.04
C THR A 44 -21.09 -42.40 1.45
N PRO A 45 -21.69 -41.60 2.37
CA PRO A 45 -21.05 -40.45 2.97
C PRO A 45 -19.86 -40.88 3.83
N THR A 46 -18.68 -40.31 3.55
CA THR A 46 -17.44 -40.60 4.28
C THR A 46 -16.83 -39.29 4.76
N GLU A 47 -16.45 -39.19 6.03
CA GLU A 47 -15.70 -38.06 6.55
C GLU A 47 -14.23 -38.20 6.21
N ILE A 48 -13.68 -37.15 5.60
CA ILE A 48 -12.25 -37.02 5.36
C ILE A 48 -11.73 -35.75 6.06
N GLU A 49 -10.53 -35.85 6.61
CA GLU A 49 -9.82 -34.69 7.15
C GLU A 49 -8.88 -34.13 6.08
N VAL A 50 -9.02 -32.86 5.79
CA VAL A 50 -8.22 -32.15 4.79
C VAL A 50 -7.50 -30.95 5.40
N ASP A 51 -6.34 -30.64 4.88
CA ASP A 51 -5.68 -29.37 5.17
C ASP A 51 -6.41 -28.28 4.39
N TRP A 52 -7.07 -27.36 5.13
CA TRP A 52 -7.89 -26.29 4.59
C TRP A 52 -7.18 -24.97 4.72
N GLU A 53 -6.97 -24.29 3.61
CA GLU A 53 -6.49 -22.93 3.61
C GLU A 53 -7.66 -21.96 3.75
N ASP A 54 -7.84 -21.41 4.96
CA ASP A 54 -8.92 -20.47 5.25
C ASP A 54 -8.47 -19.03 4.93
N THR A 55 -8.81 -18.59 3.74
CA THR A 55 -8.52 -17.23 3.27
C THR A 55 -9.42 -16.17 3.92
N LEU A 56 -10.57 -16.56 4.47
CA LEU A 56 -11.48 -15.66 5.19
C LEU A 56 -11.00 -15.38 6.61
N ALA A 57 -10.23 -16.30 7.19
CA ALA A 57 -9.58 -16.15 8.50
C ALA A 57 -8.13 -15.66 8.36
N ALA A 58 -7.86 -14.81 7.38
CA ALA A 58 -6.53 -14.26 7.13
C ALA A 58 -6.01 -13.52 8.37
N GLN A 59 -4.74 -13.74 8.68
CA GLN A 59 -4.04 -13.10 9.79
C GLN A 59 -3.10 -12.01 9.26
N PRO A 60 -2.96 -10.87 9.97
CA PRO A 60 -1.96 -9.88 9.64
C PRO A 60 -0.55 -10.52 9.64
N ASP A 61 0.24 -10.17 8.63
CA ASP A 61 1.63 -10.62 8.48
C ASP A 61 2.59 -9.44 8.57
N LEU A 62 2.49 -8.47 7.65
CA LEU A 62 3.19 -7.20 7.74
C LEU A 62 2.23 -6.10 8.15
N VAL A 63 2.54 -5.44 9.26
CA VAL A 63 1.75 -4.32 9.79
C VAL A 63 2.64 -3.10 9.92
N ARG A 64 2.14 -1.94 9.53
CA ARG A 64 2.84 -0.66 9.64
C ARG A 64 1.99 0.38 10.36
N ARG A 65 2.65 1.26 11.08
CA ARG A 65 2.00 2.42 11.69
C ARG A 65 1.37 3.29 10.60
N HIS A 66 0.16 3.76 10.83
CA HIS A 66 -0.58 4.63 9.92
C HIS A 66 0.13 6.00 9.79
N PRO A 67 0.48 6.47 8.58
CA PRO A 67 1.09 7.78 8.41
C PRO A 67 0.03 8.89 8.48
N TYR A 68 0.47 10.12 8.71
CA TYR A 68 -0.36 11.31 8.56
C TYR A 68 -0.69 11.60 7.10
N ALA A 69 0.31 11.46 6.23
CA ALA A 69 0.16 11.62 4.78
C ALA A 69 1.23 10.82 4.03
N TYR A 70 0.92 10.47 2.78
CA TYR A 70 1.93 10.04 1.82
C TYR A 70 2.36 11.21 0.95
N LEU A 71 3.65 11.22 0.59
CA LEU A 71 4.24 12.21 -0.31
C LEU A 71 4.78 11.52 -1.55
N MET A 72 4.65 12.19 -2.70
CA MET A 72 5.15 11.71 -3.98
C MET A 72 5.71 12.87 -4.79
N ARG A 73 6.92 12.72 -5.35
CA ARG A 73 7.57 13.78 -6.14
C ARG A 73 6.81 14.10 -7.43
N PRO A 74 6.91 15.31 -7.97
CA PRO A 74 6.22 15.72 -9.21
C PRO A 74 6.54 14.85 -10.42
N SER A 75 7.72 14.21 -10.46
CA SER A 75 8.11 13.27 -11.53
C SER A 75 7.20 12.05 -11.67
N PHE A 76 6.36 11.78 -10.68
CA PHE A 76 5.39 10.66 -10.68
C PHE A 76 3.93 11.16 -10.81
N ALA A 77 3.74 12.27 -11.52
CA ALA A 77 2.42 12.87 -11.72
C ALA A 77 1.39 11.91 -12.34
N ASP A 78 1.84 10.99 -13.20
CA ASP A 78 0.93 10.00 -13.81
C ASP A 78 0.38 9.01 -12.78
N VAL A 79 1.19 8.60 -11.83
CA VAL A 79 0.78 7.74 -10.70
C VAL A 79 -0.16 8.51 -9.78
N ALA A 80 0.19 9.76 -9.45
CA ALA A 80 -0.65 10.64 -8.64
C ALA A 80 -2.04 10.85 -9.28
N ARG A 81 -2.08 11.04 -10.61
CA ARG A 81 -3.33 11.21 -11.36
C ARG A 81 -4.21 9.96 -11.31
N ARG A 82 -3.63 8.75 -11.35
CA ARG A 82 -4.39 7.48 -11.18
C ARG A 82 -5.08 7.44 -9.82
N LEU A 83 -4.41 7.87 -8.75
CA LEU A 83 -5.02 7.97 -7.43
C LEU A 83 -6.18 8.96 -7.41
N THR A 84 -6.02 10.14 -8.02
CA THR A 84 -7.11 11.14 -8.05
C THR A 84 -8.31 10.66 -8.87
N TYR A 85 -8.11 9.96 -9.98
CA TYR A 85 -9.18 9.33 -10.74
C TYR A 85 -9.92 8.23 -9.96
N SER A 86 -9.24 7.61 -9.00
CA SER A 86 -9.86 6.66 -8.07
C SER A 86 -10.54 7.33 -6.87
N GLY A 87 -10.69 8.66 -6.89
CA GLY A 87 -11.37 9.42 -5.85
C GLY A 87 -10.51 9.76 -4.63
N ILE A 88 -9.18 9.62 -4.73
CA ILE A 88 -8.25 10.03 -3.67
C ILE A 88 -8.02 11.54 -3.74
N GLU A 89 -8.22 12.19 -2.60
CA GLU A 89 -7.90 13.61 -2.45
C GLU A 89 -6.38 13.80 -2.45
N ALA A 90 -5.90 14.66 -3.35
CA ALA A 90 -4.51 15.04 -3.46
C ALA A 90 -4.35 16.56 -3.30
N LYS A 91 -3.24 16.96 -2.71
CA LYS A 91 -2.81 18.35 -2.64
C LYS A 91 -1.39 18.44 -3.21
N GLN A 92 -0.95 19.64 -3.54
CA GLN A 92 0.42 19.90 -3.98
C GLN A 92 1.07 20.97 -3.12
N LEU A 93 2.35 20.78 -2.79
CA LEU A 93 3.16 21.81 -2.13
C LEU A 93 3.27 23.04 -3.04
N ARG A 94 3.01 24.24 -2.48
CA ARG A 94 3.18 25.51 -3.20
C ARG A 94 4.61 25.96 -3.26
N LYS A 95 5.44 25.58 -2.30
CA LYS A 95 6.85 25.93 -2.18
C LYS A 95 7.69 24.75 -1.68
N PRO A 96 9.00 24.76 -1.91
CA PRO A 96 9.87 23.73 -1.37
C PRO A 96 9.83 23.71 0.16
N VAL A 97 9.91 22.51 0.74
CA VAL A 97 9.94 22.31 2.19
C VAL A 97 10.88 21.17 2.55
N THR A 98 11.58 21.31 3.67
CA THR A 98 12.39 20.24 4.25
C THR A 98 11.55 19.51 5.28
N LEU A 99 11.39 18.19 5.09
CA LEU A 99 10.60 17.31 5.96
C LEU A 99 11.44 16.15 6.44
N GLU A 100 11.13 15.68 7.63
CA GLU A 100 11.55 14.37 8.11
C GLU A 100 10.47 13.36 7.75
N VAL A 101 10.84 12.33 7.01
CA VAL A 101 9.92 11.33 6.46
C VAL A 101 10.51 9.94 6.56
N GLU A 102 9.64 8.95 6.61
CA GLU A 102 10.04 7.57 6.37
C GLU A 102 10.08 7.28 4.86
N SER A 103 11.15 6.66 4.41
CA SER A 103 11.37 6.18 3.05
C SER A 103 11.53 4.66 3.03
N TYR A 104 11.33 4.04 1.89
CA TYR A 104 11.46 2.60 1.71
C TYR A 104 12.68 2.29 0.85
N GLN A 105 13.64 1.55 1.42
CA GLN A 105 14.76 0.96 0.69
C GLN A 105 14.40 -0.45 0.25
N VAL A 106 14.54 -0.76 -1.02
CA VAL A 106 14.25 -2.10 -1.56
C VAL A 106 15.43 -3.03 -1.24
N LEU A 107 15.20 -4.02 -0.39
CA LEU A 107 16.17 -5.04 -0.03
C LEU A 107 16.17 -6.20 -1.02
N ASP A 108 14.99 -6.60 -1.48
CA ASP A 108 14.81 -7.67 -2.46
C ASP A 108 13.64 -7.36 -3.38
N ARG A 109 13.74 -7.84 -4.63
CA ARG A 109 12.67 -7.77 -5.62
C ARG A 109 12.61 -9.08 -6.37
N ARG A 110 11.42 -9.63 -6.47
CA ARG A 110 11.13 -10.83 -7.24
C ARG A 110 10.03 -10.56 -8.24
N ALA A 111 10.28 -10.85 -9.51
CA ALA A 111 9.24 -10.89 -10.51
C ALA A 111 8.39 -12.14 -10.28
N GLY A 112 7.07 -12.00 -10.31
CA GLY A 112 6.16 -13.13 -10.22
C GLY A 112 6.33 -14.09 -11.40
N ALA A 113 6.13 -15.38 -11.15
CA ALA A 113 6.18 -16.41 -12.20
C ALA A 113 4.92 -16.41 -13.07
N THR A 114 3.83 -15.80 -12.61
CA THR A 114 2.53 -15.86 -13.28
C THR A 114 2.15 -14.48 -13.83
N PHE A 115 1.68 -14.52 -15.07
CA PHE A 115 1.13 -13.35 -15.74
C PHE A 115 -0.33 -13.16 -15.27
N VAL A 116 -0.59 -12.11 -14.50
CA VAL A 116 -1.93 -11.81 -14.00
C VAL A 116 -2.41 -10.52 -14.63
N GLU A 117 -3.58 -10.56 -15.29
CA GLU A 117 -4.20 -9.38 -15.92
C GLU A 117 -3.24 -8.60 -16.84
N SER A 118 -2.47 -9.33 -17.69
CA SER A 118 -1.49 -8.76 -18.61
C SER A 118 -0.24 -8.12 -17.96
N HIS A 119 0.00 -8.36 -16.67
CA HIS A 119 1.17 -7.84 -15.96
C HIS A 119 1.85 -8.92 -15.12
N ILE A 120 3.18 -8.86 -15.05
CA ILE A 120 3.95 -9.65 -14.08
C ILE A 120 3.94 -8.85 -12.77
N ARG A 121 3.32 -9.39 -11.73
CA ARG A 121 3.35 -8.76 -10.42
C ARG A 121 4.73 -8.89 -9.80
N ASN A 122 5.24 -7.79 -9.27
CA ASN A 122 6.48 -7.79 -8.50
C ASN A 122 6.17 -7.94 -7.01
N THR A 123 6.99 -8.72 -6.32
CA THR A 123 7.02 -8.74 -4.86
C THR A 123 8.31 -8.06 -4.43
N VAL A 124 8.21 -7.13 -3.49
CA VAL A 124 9.36 -6.45 -2.91
C VAL A 124 9.41 -6.68 -1.41
N THR A 125 10.62 -6.63 -0.86
CA THR A 125 10.86 -6.52 0.57
C THR A 125 11.58 -5.20 0.80
N THR A 126 11.10 -4.40 1.74
CA THR A 126 11.68 -3.08 2.00
C THR A 126 12.09 -2.93 3.45
N GLU A 127 13.06 -2.07 3.67
CA GLU A 127 13.41 -1.51 4.96
C GLU A 127 12.94 -0.06 5.03
N VAL A 128 12.42 0.34 6.18
CA VAL A 128 11.99 1.72 6.41
C VAL A 128 13.13 2.50 7.04
N GLU A 129 13.50 3.61 6.41
CA GLU A 129 14.53 4.52 6.89
C GLU A 129 13.96 5.91 7.15
N LEU A 130 14.29 6.49 8.30
CA LEU A 130 13.94 7.88 8.61
C LEU A 130 14.95 8.82 7.92
N LYS A 131 14.45 9.75 7.12
CA LYS A 131 15.28 10.70 6.35
C LYS A 131 14.76 12.11 6.46
N LYS A 132 15.70 13.05 6.55
CA LYS A 132 15.41 14.47 6.37
C LYS A 132 15.77 14.87 4.94
N MET A 133 14.78 15.31 4.15
CA MET A 133 14.98 15.62 2.75
C MET A 133 14.13 16.81 2.27
N ILE A 134 14.56 17.40 1.16
CA ILE A 134 13.86 18.53 0.55
C ILE A 134 12.86 18.02 -0.48
N PHE A 135 11.62 18.45 -0.33
CA PHE A 135 10.55 18.22 -1.30
C PHE A 135 10.32 19.51 -2.09
N PRO A 136 10.39 19.47 -3.43
CA PRO A 136 10.18 20.65 -4.26
C PRO A 136 8.70 21.07 -4.28
N ALA A 137 8.42 22.29 -4.74
CA ALA A 137 7.06 22.69 -5.09
C ALA A 137 6.47 21.72 -6.11
N GLY A 138 5.15 21.51 -6.07
CA GLY A 138 4.46 20.53 -6.90
C GLY A 138 4.51 19.10 -6.37
N THR A 139 5.22 18.81 -5.27
CA THR A 139 5.16 17.51 -4.59
C THR A 139 3.72 17.21 -4.17
N PHE A 140 3.23 16.04 -4.55
CA PHE A 140 1.90 15.57 -4.16
C PHE A 140 1.89 15.17 -2.69
N VAL A 141 0.82 15.56 -2.02
CA VAL A 141 0.53 15.24 -0.61
C VAL A 141 -0.83 14.57 -0.58
N PHE A 142 -0.87 13.33 -0.14
CA PHE A 142 -2.09 12.54 0.02
C PHE A 142 -2.39 12.37 1.51
N PRO A 143 -3.27 13.20 2.09
CA PRO A 143 -3.59 13.09 3.51
C PRO A 143 -4.36 11.80 3.77
N MET A 144 -4.06 11.14 4.89
CA MET A 144 -4.78 9.94 5.30
C MET A 144 -6.15 10.24 5.93
N ALA A 145 -6.42 11.50 6.27
CA ALA A 145 -7.72 11.96 6.78
C ALA A 145 -8.76 12.09 5.66
N GLN A 146 -9.01 11.02 4.90
CA GLN A 146 -9.96 10.98 3.79
C GLN A 146 -10.69 9.64 3.71
N THR A 147 -11.81 9.59 2.98
CA THR A 147 -12.63 8.38 2.85
C THR A 147 -11.88 7.23 2.19
N GLY A 148 -11.01 7.53 1.21
CA GLY A 148 -10.21 6.55 0.47
C GLY A 148 -8.92 6.11 1.16
N ALA A 149 -8.71 6.41 2.45
CA ALA A 149 -7.45 6.17 3.15
C ALA A 149 -6.96 4.71 3.09
N ASN A 150 -7.86 3.74 3.23
CA ASN A 150 -7.48 2.33 3.15
C ASN A 150 -7.02 1.94 1.75
N PHE A 151 -7.71 2.41 0.71
CA PHE A 151 -7.30 2.20 -0.67
C PHE A 151 -5.94 2.85 -0.94
N LEU A 152 -5.75 4.09 -0.48
CA LEU A 152 -4.49 4.81 -0.59
C LEU A 152 -3.34 4.02 0.04
N ALA A 153 -3.53 3.49 1.25
CA ALA A 153 -2.53 2.67 1.92
C ALA A 153 -2.20 1.40 1.11
N VAL A 154 -3.21 0.65 0.66
CA VAL A 154 -3.02 -0.56 -0.15
C VAL A 154 -2.27 -0.25 -1.46
N ALA A 155 -2.56 0.90 -2.10
CA ALA A 155 -1.93 1.30 -3.35
C ALA A 155 -0.48 1.77 -3.16
N LEU A 156 -0.13 2.37 -2.03
CA LEU A 156 1.16 3.01 -1.80
C LEU A 156 2.11 2.23 -0.89
N GLU A 157 1.64 1.28 -0.09
CA GLU A 157 2.54 0.41 0.68
C GLU A 157 3.23 -0.60 -0.25
N PRO A 158 4.56 -0.57 -0.39
CA PRO A 158 5.28 -1.27 -1.46
C PRO A 158 5.07 -2.78 -1.47
N GLU A 159 5.03 -3.42 -0.30
CA GLU A 159 4.84 -4.86 -0.17
C GLU A 159 3.40 -5.32 -0.32
N SER A 160 2.44 -4.39 -0.39
CA SER A 160 1.04 -4.76 -0.65
C SER A 160 0.92 -5.45 -2.01
N PRO A 161 0.24 -6.60 -2.10
CA PRO A 161 0.04 -7.32 -3.37
C PRO A 161 -0.67 -6.50 -4.44
N SER A 162 -1.41 -5.47 -4.04
CA SER A 162 -2.15 -4.57 -4.93
C SER A 162 -1.53 -3.17 -5.02
N SER A 163 -0.25 -3.02 -4.60
CA SER A 163 0.44 -1.73 -4.68
C SER A 163 0.82 -1.35 -6.11
N PHE A 164 1.05 -0.06 -6.31
CA PHE A 164 1.59 0.44 -7.57
C PHE A 164 3.02 -0.03 -7.85
N VAL A 165 3.78 -0.41 -6.81
CA VAL A 165 5.08 -1.07 -6.95
C VAL A 165 4.88 -2.50 -7.47
N SER A 166 3.98 -3.27 -6.85
CA SER A 166 3.65 -4.63 -7.28
C SER A 166 3.12 -4.66 -8.73
N ALA A 167 2.27 -3.70 -9.09
CA ALA A 167 1.71 -3.57 -10.43
C ALA A 167 2.68 -2.98 -11.47
N GLY A 168 3.89 -2.57 -11.07
CA GLY A 168 4.91 -2.02 -11.97
C GLY A 168 4.70 -0.56 -12.41
N PHE A 169 3.72 0.16 -11.85
CA PHE A 169 3.54 1.59 -12.11
C PHE A 169 4.63 2.45 -11.46
N LEU A 170 5.22 1.97 -10.39
CA LEU A 170 6.39 2.55 -9.73
C LEU A 170 7.55 1.55 -9.88
N PRO A 171 8.40 1.73 -10.89
CA PRO A 171 9.53 0.83 -11.11
C PRO A 171 10.57 1.03 -9.99
N VAL A 172 10.96 -0.07 -9.37
CA VAL A 172 12.02 -0.11 -8.35
C VAL A 172 12.95 -1.29 -8.60
N ASP A 173 14.16 -1.22 -8.08
CA ASP A 173 15.11 -2.31 -8.16
C ASP A 173 15.81 -2.52 -6.81
N LYS A 174 16.47 -3.65 -6.66
CA LYS A 174 17.20 -4.02 -5.45
C LYS A 174 18.39 -3.08 -5.22
N LYS A 175 18.65 -2.74 -3.97
CA LYS A 175 19.86 -2.01 -3.55
C LYS A 175 21.13 -2.76 -4.00
N GLY A 176 22.02 -2.06 -4.70
CA GLY A 176 23.26 -2.65 -5.22
C GLY A 176 23.16 -3.28 -6.61
N THR A 177 22.00 -3.29 -7.25
CA THR A 177 21.88 -3.62 -8.66
C THR A 177 22.49 -2.48 -9.50
N HIS A 178 23.22 -2.82 -10.56
CA HIS A 178 23.93 -1.83 -11.38
C HIS A 178 22.93 -0.82 -11.97
N PRO A 179 23.17 0.51 -11.83
CA PRO A 179 22.20 1.54 -12.22
C PRO A 179 21.94 1.64 -13.73
N SER A 180 22.50 0.75 -14.55
CA SER A 180 22.37 0.75 -16.01
C SER A 180 20.96 0.49 -16.54
N ILE A 181 19.99 0.18 -15.70
CA ILE A 181 18.59 -0.07 -16.09
C ILE A 181 17.60 0.95 -15.49
N GLY A 182 18.10 1.92 -14.73
CA GLY A 182 17.35 3.15 -14.39
C GLY A 182 16.28 3.08 -13.33
N ALA A 183 16.03 1.93 -12.70
CA ALA A 183 15.08 1.85 -11.59
C ALA A 183 15.78 2.18 -10.24
N PRO A 184 15.19 3.07 -9.43
CA PRO A 184 15.77 3.41 -8.13
C PRO A 184 15.64 2.26 -7.13
N SER A 185 16.58 2.15 -6.21
CA SER A 185 16.51 1.23 -5.07
C SER A 185 15.68 1.79 -3.90
N GLU A 186 15.26 3.04 -3.99
CA GLU A 186 14.36 3.71 -3.07
C GLU A 186 12.99 3.88 -3.72
N VAL A 187 11.95 3.45 -3.03
CA VAL A 187 10.58 3.63 -3.52
C VAL A 187 10.25 5.13 -3.49
N PRO A 188 9.72 5.72 -4.58
CA PRO A 188 9.46 7.16 -4.65
C PRO A 188 8.18 7.58 -3.91
N ILE A 189 7.90 6.93 -2.81
CA ILE A 189 6.81 7.19 -1.88
C ILE A 189 7.41 7.44 -0.52
N TYR A 190 6.95 8.47 0.16
CA TYR A 190 7.45 8.85 1.47
C TYR A 190 6.30 9.00 2.44
N ARG A 191 6.51 8.59 3.70
CA ARG A 191 5.51 8.65 4.77
C ARG A 191 5.82 9.82 5.68
N LEU A 192 4.91 10.77 5.78
CA LEU A 192 4.93 11.80 6.80
C LEU A 192 4.21 11.26 8.03
N MET A 193 4.93 11.02 9.12
CA MET A 193 4.39 10.33 10.29
C MET A 193 3.71 11.27 11.27
N GLU A 194 4.12 12.52 11.31
CA GLU A 194 3.60 13.51 12.25
C GLU A 194 2.80 14.61 11.52
N PRO A 195 1.74 15.12 12.15
CA PRO A 195 0.99 16.23 11.59
C PRO A 195 1.87 17.48 11.50
N LEU A 196 1.90 18.07 10.31
CA LEU A 196 2.63 19.30 10.07
C LEU A 196 1.80 20.25 9.21
N PHE A 197 1.87 21.55 9.51
CA PHE A 197 1.27 22.55 8.64
C PHE A 197 2.08 22.68 7.35
N LEU A 198 1.47 22.33 6.23
CA LEU A 198 2.05 22.42 4.89
C LEU A 198 1.29 23.46 4.07
N ASP A 199 2.06 24.33 3.37
CA ASP A 199 1.49 25.26 2.40
C ASP A 199 1.16 24.51 1.11
N VAL A 200 -0.11 24.12 0.96
CA VAL A 200 -0.57 23.26 -0.12
C VAL A 200 -1.75 23.87 -0.89
N ALA A 201 -1.90 23.46 -2.14
CA ALA A 201 -3.08 23.71 -2.96
C ALA A 201 -3.77 22.37 -3.30
N PRO A 202 -5.10 22.35 -3.47
CA PRO A 202 -5.78 21.16 -3.98
C PRO A 202 -5.32 20.87 -5.42
N VAL A 203 -5.34 19.58 -5.80
CA VAL A 203 -5.15 19.14 -7.17
C VAL A 203 -6.51 18.91 -7.79
N ASP A 204 -6.83 19.66 -8.85
CA ASP A 204 -8.05 19.45 -9.60
C ASP A 204 -7.94 18.14 -10.39
N ALA A 205 -8.91 17.26 -10.21
CA ALA A 205 -9.10 16.09 -11.06
C ALA A 205 -9.66 16.52 -12.43
N ARG A 206 -8.79 16.98 -13.32
CA ARG A 206 -9.14 17.27 -14.73
C ARG A 206 -8.53 16.24 -15.65
#